data_c52c79de72ee89c35f4c51365013f3d3
#
_entry.id   c52c79de72ee89c35f4c51365013f3d3
#
_cell.length_a   1.000
_cell.length_b   1.000
_cell.length_c   1.000
_cell.angle_alpha   90.00
_cell.angle_beta   90.00
_cell.angle_gamma   90.00
#
_symmetry.space_group_name_H-M   'P 1'
#
loop_
_entity.id
_entity.type
_entity.pdbx_description
1 polymer ?
#
loop_
_entity_poly.entity_id
_entity_poly.type
_entity_poly.pdbx_seq_one_letter_code
_entity_poly.pdbx_strand_id
1 'polypeptide(L)'
;MNLKAPKGIDVESWFIECYRKHQGHPMQILLGLYKGNYHKFFLAFVFFVIKHAPVWVLPIVTANIINDITSGSPETYQNILIQAVIMVALVAMNVPMNYMYTRYKSLATRYAETGLRKALVRKLQQLSISYHKETQSGRLQSKIMRDVEAVETLSTQMFLSILSIALNIGIALVVTVNKSMVVFIFFLLTTPIAAATMVFFRNVMKKRNTEFRKEMEETSARVMEMVELIPVTRAHALEEEEVHKMSGQLFAVAEKGYRLDVIQALFGSVGWAIFQVFQVICLGFTGFLAIKGTVMPGDITLYQSYFATIVSQVSSLMSLIPTIAKGIESVNSIGEVLLEEDIEHNEGKEVLDDIEGEFDFKNVMFRYNNIDRPVLHELNLHVDKGETIALVGESGAGKSTILNLVIGFNLANKGEVLVDGHDMNKIDLRSYRKHIAVVPQTSILFSGTIRDNITYGTENVDDATLDEVVKAANLTDLIESLPDGLDTMVGEHGGKLSGGQRQRISIARALIRNPKVIVLDEATSALDSISEKLIQEALNNLTKDRTTFIVAHRLSTIKDADRIAVIADGHCVEYGTYDELMELKGEFYQMKKIQS
;
A
#
# COMPACT_ATOMS: atom_id res chain seq x y z
N MET A 1 -16.86 14.24 -8.61
CA MET A 1 -15.58 14.92 -8.88
C MET A 1 -14.95 14.24 -10.08
N ASN A 2 -15.07 14.79 -11.29
CA ASN A 2 -14.49 14.15 -12.49
C ASN A 2 -12.99 14.43 -12.51
N LEU A 3 -12.20 13.55 -11.90
CA LEU A 3 -10.76 13.48 -12.06
C LEU A 3 -10.47 12.89 -13.46
N LYS A 4 -10.58 13.71 -14.51
CA LYS A 4 -10.23 13.28 -15.86
C LYS A 4 -8.73 13.39 -16.04
N ALA A 5 -8.10 12.28 -16.46
CA ALA A 5 -6.74 12.31 -16.99
C ALA A 5 -6.62 13.32 -18.14
N PRO A 6 -5.46 13.93 -18.37
CA PRO A 6 -5.23 14.70 -19.59
C PRO A 6 -5.58 13.84 -20.80
N LYS A 7 -6.31 14.39 -21.79
CA LYS A 7 -6.74 13.65 -22.97
C LYS A 7 -5.56 12.92 -23.63
N GLY A 8 -5.68 11.61 -23.78
CA GLY A 8 -4.75 10.77 -24.55
C GLY A 8 -3.61 10.10 -23.78
N ILE A 9 -3.53 10.22 -22.44
CA ILE A 9 -2.50 9.54 -21.65
C ILE A 9 -3.19 8.56 -20.71
N ASP A 10 -2.85 7.27 -20.82
CA ASP A 10 -3.15 6.30 -19.77
C ASP A 10 -2.24 6.63 -18.56
N VAL A 11 -2.86 7.09 -17.47
CA VAL A 11 -2.16 7.60 -16.28
C VAL A 11 -1.30 6.53 -15.62
N GLU A 12 -1.74 5.28 -15.67
CA GLU A 12 -1.08 4.16 -15.02
C GLU A 12 0.22 3.81 -15.76
N SER A 13 0.14 3.66 -17.08
CA SER A 13 1.31 3.41 -17.94
C SER A 13 2.31 4.57 -17.88
N TRP A 14 1.82 5.83 -17.86
CA TRP A 14 2.68 6.99 -17.71
C TRP A 14 3.45 6.99 -16.38
N PHE A 15 2.81 6.62 -15.27
CA PHE A 15 3.47 6.61 -13.98
C PHE A 15 4.55 5.52 -13.91
N ILE A 16 4.28 4.33 -14.42
CA ILE A 16 5.28 3.26 -14.51
C ILE A 16 6.46 3.69 -15.40
N GLU A 17 6.18 4.28 -16.56
CA GLU A 17 7.23 4.79 -17.45
C GLU A 17 8.06 5.90 -16.80
N CYS A 18 7.42 6.82 -16.05
CA CYS A 18 8.10 7.88 -15.32
C CYS A 18 9.09 7.31 -14.28
N TYR A 19 8.70 6.28 -13.54
CA TYR A 19 9.59 5.59 -12.60
C TYR A 19 10.73 4.90 -13.32
N ARG A 20 10.46 4.22 -14.43
CA ARG A 20 11.48 3.54 -15.24
C ARG A 20 12.50 4.51 -15.81
N LYS A 21 12.04 5.63 -16.40
CA LYS A 21 12.90 6.63 -17.04
C LYS A 21 13.79 7.39 -16.06
N HIS A 22 13.33 7.60 -14.82
CA HIS A 22 14.01 8.43 -13.83
C HIS A 22 14.44 7.63 -12.59
N GLN A 23 14.71 6.32 -12.76
CA GLN A 23 15.15 5.45 -11.68
C GLN A 23 16.36 6.05 -10.94
N GLY A 24 16.34 6.05 -9.61
CA GLY A 24 17.38 6.66 -8.77
C GLY A 24 17.31 8.19 -8.63
N HIS A 25 16.38 8.87 -9.32
CA HIS A 25 16.21 10.33 -9.25
C HIS A 25 14.81 10.71 -8.72
N PRO A 26 14.54 10.59 -7.40
CA PRO A 26 13.20 10.76 -6.82
C PRO A 26 12.54 12.11 -7.16
N MET A 27 13.34 13.18 -7.25
CA MET A 27 12.81 14.51 -7.58
C MET A 27 12.34 14.62 -9.03
N GLN A 28 13.02 13.93 -9.97
CA GLN A 28 12.59 13.90 -11.37
C GLN A 28 11.34 13.03 -11.53
N ILE A 29 11.24 11.92 -10.78
CA ILE A 29 10.02 11.13 -10.68
C ILE A 29 8.87 12.01 -10.20
N LEU A 30 9.06 12.72 -9.07
CA LEU A 30 8.04 13.59 -8.50
C LEU A 30 7.56 14.65 -9.51
N LEU A 31 8.48 15.30 -10.21
CA LEU A 31 8.11 16.23 -11.29
C LEU A 31 7.31 15.50 -12.39
N GLY A 32 7.77 14.36 -12.86
CA GLY A 32 7.11 13.59 -13.91
C GLY A 32 5.67 13.19 -13.60
N LEU A 33 5.36 12.86 -12.34
CA LEU A 33 4.01 12.49 -11.90
C LEU A 33 2.95 13.60 -12.14
N TYR A 34 3.38 14.85 -12.17
CA TYR A 34 2.50 16.02 -12.37
C TYR A 34 2.46 16.54 -13.81
N LYS A 35 3.08 15.85 -14.76
CA LYS A 35 3.04 16.25 -16.18
C LYS A 35 1.58 16.38 -16.64
N GLY A 36 1.28 17.50 -17.29
CA GLY A 36 -0.09 17.88 -17.70
C GLY A 36 -0.93 18.58 -16.62
N ASN A 37 -0.49 18.59 -15.36
CA ASN A 37 -1.20 19.22 -14.24
C ASN A 37 -0.46 20.43 -13.61
N TYR A 38 0.68 20.84 -14.16
CA TYR A 38 1.44 21.98 -13.64
C TYR A 38 0.64 23.29 -13.59
N HIS A 39 -0.28 23.50 -14.55
CA HIS A 39 -1.16 24.67 -14.54
C HIS A 39 -2.00 24.77 -13.27
N LYS A 40 -2.38 23.65 -12.65
CA LYS A 40 -3.12 23.64 -11.37
C LYS A 40 -2.25 24.12 -10.22
N PHE A 41 -0.98 23.71 -10.17
CA PHE A 41 -0.04 24.23 -9.18
C PHE A 41 0.24 25.71 -9.41
N PHE A 42 0.38 26.13 -10.67
CA PHE A 42 0.56 27.54 -10.99
C PHE A 42 -0.64 28.39 -10.52
N LEU A 43 -1.87 27.95 -10.79
CA LEU A 43 -3.07 28.63 -10.30
C LEU A 43 -3.13 28.61 -8.76
N ALA A 44 -2.81 27.48 -8.12
CA ALA A 44 -2.73 27.41 -6.66
C ALA A 44 -1.70 28.42 -6.13
N PHE A 45 -0.56 28.56 -6.79
CA PHE A 45 0.46 29.53 -6.42
C PHE A 45 -0.02 30.99 -6.57
N VAL A 46 -0.69 31.32 -7.68
CA VAL A 46 -1.27 32.67 -7.87
C VAL A 46 -2.26 33.00 -6.75
N PHE A 47 -3.18 32.08 -6.45
CA PHE A 47 -4.13 32.28 -5.36
C PHE A 47 -3.45 32.31 -3.98
N PHE A 48 -2.35 31.56 -3.80
CA PHE A 48 -1.51 31.64 -2.61
C PHE A 48 -0.94 33.05 -2.41
N VAL A 49 -0.36 33.65 -3.45
CA VAL A 49 0.22 35.02 -3.41
C VAL A 49 -0.86 36.02 -2.98
N ILE A 50 -2.02 35.97 -3.63
CA ILE A 50 -3.12 36.90 -3.33
C ILE A 50 -3.64 36.73 -1.90
N LYS A 51 -3.85 35.49 -1.45
CA LYS A 51 -4.33 35.22 -0.09
C LYS A 51 -3.33 35.63 1.01
N HIS A 52 -2.02 35.62 0.71
CA HIS A 52 -0.97 36.00 1.66
C HIS A 52 -0.65 37.50 1.65
N ALA A 53 -1.18 38.26 0.70
CA ALA A 53 -0.98 39.71 0.63
C ALA A 53 -1.26 40.44 1.97
N PRO A 54 -2.30 40.10 2.74
CA PRO A 54 -2.52 40.73 4.04
C PRO A 54 -1.35 40.57 5.01
N VAL A 55 -0.71 39.40 5.04
CA VAL A 55 0.44 39.12 5.93
C VAL A 55 1.65 39.98 5.59
N TRP A 56 1.86 40.28 4.30
CA TRP A 56 2.97 41.11 3.85
C TRP A 56 2.68 42.60 3.97
N VAL A 57 1.44 43.03 3.76
CA VAL A 57 1.03 44.43 3.76
C VAL A 57 0.77 44.96 5.17
N LEU A 58 0.28 44.12 6.08
CA LEU A 58 -0.06 44.55 7.45
C LEU A 58 1.10 45.25 8.20
N PRO A 59 2.36 44.75 8.16
CA PRO A 59 3.46 45.45 8.80
C PRO A 59 3.73 46.87 8.19
N ILE A 60 3.54 46.99 6.88
CA ILE A 60 3.71 48.27 6.17
C ILE A 60 2.64 49.27 6.59
N VAL A 61 1.39 48.83 6.59
CA VAL A 61 0.24 49.67 7.01
C VAL A 61 0.36 50.08 8.46
N THR A 62 0.75 49.15 9.34
CA THR A 62 0.97 49.48 10.77
C THR A 62 2.05 50.54 10.93
N ALA A 63 3.18 50.40 10.22
CA ALA A 63 4.25 51.36 10.26
C ALA A 63 3.82 52.75 9.74
N ASN A 64 3.09 52.77 8.62
CA ASN A 64 2.61 54.03 8.03
C ASN A 64 1.60 54.74 8.98
N ILE A 65 0.65 54.03 9.58
CA ILE A 65 -0.28 54.58 10.54
C ILE A 65 0.45 55.24 11.73
N ILE A 66 1.47 54.55 12.28
CA ILE A 66 2.28 55.10 13.38
C ILE A 66 3.07 56.34 12.92
N ASN A 67 3.65 56.30 11.73
CA ASN A 67 4.36 57.43 11.16
C ASN A 67 3.42 58.64 10.92
N ASP A 68 2.22 58.41 10.41
CA ASP A 68 1.21 59.46 10.21
C ASP A 68 0.78 60.11 11.54
N ILE A 69 0.58 59.29 12.58
CA ILE A 69 0.24 59.75 13.92
C ILE A 69 1.39 60.61 14.51
N THR A 70 2.64 60.17 14.34
CA THR A 70 3.79 60.88 14.89
C THR A 70 4.14 62.16 14.12
N SER A 71 3.77 62.23 12.84
CA SER A 71 3.97 63.47 12.03
C SER A 71 2.95 64.58 12.32
N GLY A 72 1.76 64.23 12.87
CA GLY A 72 0.74 65.21 13.24
C GLY A 72 0.15 66.00 12.07
N SER A 73 0.13 65.43 10.85
CA SER A 73 -0.39 66.14 9.67
C SER A 73 -1.90 66.29 9.68
N PRO A 74 -2.50 67.31 9.06
CA PRO A 74 -3.97 67.50 9.01
C PRO A 74 -4.72 66.37 8.32
N GLU A 75 -4.06 65.64 7.45
CA GLU A 75 -4.64 64.53 6.66
C GLU A 75 -4.53 63.16 7.35
N THR A 76 -3.93 63.10 8.54
CA THR A 76 -3.63 61.85 9.27
C THR A 76 -4.88 61.00 9.44
N TYR A 77 -6.03 61.58 9.77
CA TYR A 77 -7.28 60.84 9.99
C TYR A 77 -7.78 60.15 8.71
N GLN A 78 -7.71 60.86 7.56
CA GLN A 78 -8.15 60.32 6.27
C GLN A 78 -7.23 59.18 5.81
N ASN A 79 -5.90 59.35 5.96
CA ASN A 79 -4.92 58.34 5.62
C ASN A 79 -5.09 57.08 6.45
N ILE A 80 -5.31 57.17 7.75
CA ILE A 80 -5.57 56.04 8.62
C ILE A 80 -6.83 55.32 8.19
N LEU A 81 -7.93 56.05 7.90
CA LEU A 81 -9.18 55.45 7.47
C LEU A 81 -9.00 54.66 6.13
N ILE A 82 -8.34 55.26 5.15
CA ILE A 82 -8.07 54.62 3.84
C ILE A 82 -7.24 53.36 4.04
N GLN A 83 -6.18 53.41 4.83
CA GLN A 83 -5.29 52.28 5.10
C GLN A 83 -6.04 51.17 5.85
N ALA A 84 -6.89 51.50 6.80
CA ALA A 84 -7.73 50.53 7.51
C ALA A 84 -8.72 49.85 6.55
N VAL A 85 -9.41 50.60 5.68
CA VAL A 85 -10.37 50.06 4.70
C VAL A 85 -9.64 49.12 3.72
N ILE A 86 -8.46 49.50 3.21
CA ILE A 86 -7.66 48.64 2.35
C ILE A 86 -7.30 47.33 3.06
N MET A 87 -6.88 47.38 4.32
CA MET A 87 -6.54 46.20 5.10
C MET A 87 -7.75 45.29 5.32
N VAL A 88 -8.91 45.84 5.67
CA VAL A 88 -10.15 45.06 5.82
C VAL A 88 -10.52 44.38 4.52
N ALA A 89 -10.41 45.08 3.38
CA ALA A 89 -10.69 44.51 2.07
C ALA A 89 -9.70 43.37 1.71
N LEU A 90 -8.39 43.54 1.99
CA LEU A 90 -7.38 42.50 1.77
C LEU A 90 -7.63 41.28 2.66
N VAL A 91 -7.97 41.47 3.93
CA VAL A 91 -8.30 40.37 4.86
C VAL A 91 -9.58 39.67 4.41
N ALA A 92 -10.62 40.38 4.01
CA ALA A 92 -11.86 39.78 3.49
C ALA A 92 -11.60 38.97 2.21
N MET A 93 -10.71 39.44 1.32
CA MET A 93 -10.32 38.75 0.11
C MET A 93 -9.54 37.44 0.39
N ASN A 94 -8.90 37.30 1.55
CA ASN A 94 -8.19 36.08 1.93
C ASN A 94 -9.12 34.85 1.89
N VAL A 95 -10.38 34.95 2.32
CA VAL A 95 -11.31 33.83 2.40
C VAL A 95 -11.58 33.18 1.04
N PRO A 96 -12.07 33.91 0.01
CA PRO A 96 -12.32 33.31 -1.31
C PRO A 96 -11.02 32.84 -1.99
N MET A 97 -9.91 33.55 -1.79
CA MET A 97 -8.61 33.18 -2.36
C MET A 97 -8.06 31.91 -1.71
N ASN A 98 -8.24 31.72 -0.41
CA ASN A 98 -7.85 30.49 0.27
C ASN A 98 -8.69 29.29 -0.21
N TYR A 99 -9.99 29.49 -0.46
CA TYR A 99 -10.83 28.46 -1.06
C TYR A 99 -10.29 28.03 -2.45
N MET A 100 -10.00 28.99 -3.33
CA MET A 100 -9.46 28.72 -4.66
C MET A 100 -8.08 28.06 -4.59
N TYR A 101 -7.18 28.54 -3.74
CA TYR A 101 -5.89 27.94 -3.46
C TYR A 101 -6.04 26.45 -3.10
N THR A 102 -6.86 26.16 -2.08
CA THR A 102 -7.08 24.80 -1.59
C THR A 102 -7.70 23.92 -2.65
N ARG A 103 -8.67 24.45 -3.44
CA ARG A 103 -9.30 23.72 -4.54
C ARG A 103 -8.28 23.26 -5.60
N TYR A 104 -7.45 24.17 -6.11
CA TYR A 104 -6.48 23.84 -7.17
C TYR A 104 -5.33 22.98 -6.65
N LYS A 105 -4.85 23.23 -5.44
CA LYS A 105 -3.87 22.37 -4.76
C LYS A 105 -4.40 20.94 -4.64
N SER A 106 -5.58 20.76 -4.06
CA SER A 106 -6.18 19.46 -3.85
C SER A 106 -6.49 18.72 -5.16
N LEU A 107 -6.93 19.44 -6.21
CA LEU A 107 -7.13 18.83 -7.52
C LEU A 107 -5.83 18.27 -8.13
N ALA A 108 -4.70 18.93 -7.90
CA ALA A 108 -3.41 18.46 -8.40
C ALA A 108 -2.91 17.25 -7.58
N THR A 109 -2.89 17.36 -6.24
CA THR A 109 -2.33 16.30 -5.39
C THR A 109 -3.16 15.03 -5.41
N ARG A 110 -4.50 15.12 -5.35
CA ARG A 110 -5.40 13.95 -5.42
C ARG A 110 -5.36 13.24 -6.76
N TYR A 111 -5.06 13.95 -7.85
CA TYR A 111 -4.84 13.32 -9.15
C TYR A 111 -3.62 12.37 -9.11
N ALA A 112 -2.49 12.84 -8.62
CA ALA A 112 -1.27 12.03 -8.52
C ALA A 112 -1.44 10.86 -7.53
N GLU A 113 -2.07 11.13 -6.37
CA GLU A 113 -2.38 10.11 -5.36
C GLU A 113 -3.22 8.97 -5.94
N THR A 114 -4.34 9.31 -6.60
CA THR A 114 -5.22 8.32 -7.21
C THR A 114 -4.53 7.57 -8.34
N GLY A 115 -3.73 8.26 -9.17
CA GLY A 115 -2.98 7.65 -10.25
C GLY A 115 -1.92 6.67 -9.76
N LEU A 116 -1.16 7.02 -8.72
CA LEU A 116 -0.18 6.12 -8.09
C LEU A 116 -0.83 4.88 -7.50
N ARG A 117 -1.95 5.05 -6.76
CA ARG A 117 -2.69 3.90 -6.22
C ARG A 117 -3.19 2.97 -7.32
N LYS A 118 -3.75 3.52 -8.41
CA LYS A 118 -4.18 2.73 -9.56
C LYS A 118 -3.02 1.98 -10.22
N ALA A 119 -1.89 2.66 -10.45
CA ALA A 119 -0.70 2.05 -11.03
C ALA A 119 -0.17 0.91 -10.15
N LEU A 120 -0.13 1.11 -8.82
CA LEU A 120 0.27 0.06 -7.87
C LEU A 120 -0.70 -1.13 -7.89
N VAL A 121 -2.01 -0.89 -7.83
CA VAL A 121 -3.02 -1.97 -7.86
C VAL A 121 -2.92 -2.76 -9.16
N ARG A 122 -2.79 -2.08 -10.32
CA ARG A 122 -2.58 -2.74 -11.61
C ARG A 122 -1.31 -3.58 -11.62
N LYS A 123 -0.21 -3.01 -11.14
CA LYS A 123 1.08 -3.72 -11.08
C LYS A 123 1.01 -4.95 -10.18
N LEU A 124 0.38 -4.83 -9.00
CA LEU A 124 0.19 -5.96 -8.10
C LEU A 124 -0.61 -7.10 -8.73
N GLN A 125 -1.60 -6.80 -9.58
CA GLN A 125 -2.34 -7.83 -10.31
C GLN A 125 -1.54 -8.49 -11.45
N GLN A 126 -0.44 -7.88 -11.87
CA GLN A 126 0.46 -8.41 -12.91
C GLN A 126 1.65 -9.20 -12.34
N LEU A 127 2.00 -8.96 -11.07
CA LEU A 127 3.12 -9.63 -10.40
C LEU A 127 2.83 -11.12 -10.23
N SER A 128 3.90 -11.93 -10.29
CA SER A 128 3.82 -13.37 -10.12
C SER A 128 3.26 -13.77 -8.75
N ILE A 129 2.68 -14.96 -8.66
CA ILE A 129 2.23 -15.51 -7.37
C ILE A 129 3.43 -15.78 -6.43
N SER A 130 4.62 -16.05 -6.98
CA SER A 130 5.86 -16.19 -6.20
C SER A 130 6.19 -14.90 -5.45
N TYR A 131 6.12 -13.76 -6.11
CA TYR A 131 6.32 -12.44 -5.47
C TYR A 131 5.34 -12.20 -4.30
N HIS A 132 4.06 -12.56 -4.49
CA HIS A 132 3.04 -12.41 -3.45
C HIS A 132 3.24 -13.35 -2.25
N LYS A 133 3.80 -14.55 -2.46
CA LYS A 133 4.16 -15.48 -1.38
C LYS A 133 5.37 -15.01 -0.57
N GLU A 134 6.33 -14.35 -1.22
CA GLU A 134 7.55 -13.85 -0.57
C GLU A 134 7.33 -12.52 0.15
N THR A 135 6.39 -11.71 -0.34
CA THR A 135 6.14 -10.38 0.20
C THR A 135 4.93 -10.38 1.14
N GLN A 136 5.13 -9.90 2.36
CA GLN A 136 4.06 -9.78 3.35
C GLN A 136 2.95 -8.82 2.87
N SER A 137 1.69 -9.22 2.95
CA SER A 137 0.52 -8.42 2.54
C SER A 137 0.46 -7.06 3.23
N GLY A 138 0.83 -6.98 4.52
CA GLY A 138 0.89 -5.72 5.28
C GLY A 138 1.92 -4.72 4.72
N ARG A 139 3.05 -5.21 4.16
CA ARG A 139 4.04 -4.35 3.50
C ARG A 139 3.46 -3.76 2.21
N LEU A 140 2.77 -4.55 1.41
CA LEU A 140 2.10 -4.08 0.18
C LEU A 140 0.99 -3.08 0.48
N GLN A 141 0.16 -3.35 1.49
CA GLN A 141 -0.86 -2.41 1.97
C GLN A 141 -0.25 -1.07 2.41
N SER A 142 0.87 -1.12 3.16
CA SER A 142 1.60 0.08 3.58
C SER A 142 2.08 0.92 2.40
N LYS A 143 2.59 0.29 1.33
CA LYS A 143 3.03 0.98 0.12
C LYS A 143 1.88 1.70 -0.60
N ILE A 144 0.71 1.05 -0.73
CA ILE A 144 -0.47 1.64 -1.38
C ILE A 144 -1.05 2.79 -0.57
N MET A 145 -1.10 2.67 0.76
CA MET A 145 -1.79 3.64 1.61
C MET A 145 -0.84 4.73 2.12
N ARG A 146 0.19 4.35 2.88
CA ARG A 146 1.07 5.29 3.59
C ARG A 146 2.16 5.90 2.72
N ASP A 147 2.77 5.11 1.83
CA ASP A 147 3.84 5.65 0.99
C ASP A 147 3.29 6.60 -0.07
N VAL A 148 2.12 6.31 -0.65
CA VAL A 148 1.46 7.23 -1.58
C VAL A 148 1.06 8.53 -0.89
N GLU A 149 0.57 8.50 0.36
CA GLU A 149 0.27 9.69 1.17
C GLU A 149 1.54 10.50 1.47
N ALA A 150 2.66 9.82 1.77
CA ALA A 150 3.94 10.49 1.98
C ALA A 150 4.45 11.19 0.70
N VAL A 151 4.25 10.60 -0.50
CA VAL A 151 4.55 11.23 -1.79
C VAL A 151 3.65 12.45 -2.05
N GLU A 152 2.36 12.39 -1.71
CA GLU A 152 1.45 13.54 -1.78
C GLU A 152 1.94 14.69 -0.88
N THR A 153 2.31 14.35 0.37
CA THR A 153 2.86 15.31 1.33
C THR A 153 4.16 15.92 0.82
N LEU A 154 5.09 15.10 0.31
CA LEU A 154 6.35 15.56 -0.31
C LEU A 154 6.06 16.56 -1.43
N SER A 155 5.11 16.24 -2.31
CA SER A 155 4.71 17.09 -3.43
C SER A 155 4.22 18.46 -2.94
N THR A 156 3.36 18.47 -1.94
CA THR A 156 2.86 19.72 -1.34
C THR A 156 3.99 20.55 -0.73
N GLN A 157 4.93 19.90 -0.02
CA GLN A 157 6.07 20.60 0.59
C GLN A 157 7.01 21.17 -0.47
N MET A 158 7.31 20.42 -1.51
CA MET A 158 8.23 20.88 -2.56
C MET A 158 7.64 22.01 -3.42
N PHE A 159 6.40 21.86 -3.90
CA PHE A 159 5.82 22.81 -4.85
C PHE A 159 5.23 24.06 -4.21
N LEU A 160 4.78 23.99 -2.96
CA LEU A 160 4.07 25.09 -2.32
C LEU A 160 4.77 25.62 -1.08
N SER A 161 5.21 24.76 -0.14
CA SER A 161 5.77 25.23 1.12
C SER A 161 7.14 25.90 0.94
N ILE A 162 8.04 25.28 0.16
CA ILE A 162 9.36 25.89 -0.12
C ILE A 162 9.21 27.22 -0.86
N LEU A 163 8.30 27.26 -1.85
CA LEU A 163 8.05 28.49 -2.61
C LEU A 163 7.42 29.57 -1.72
N SER A 164 6.52 29.19 -0.82
CA SER A 164 5.93 30.06 0.19
C SER A 164 7.01 30.68 1.11
N ILE A 165 7.91 29.83 1.62
CA ILE A 165 9.03 30.26 2.46
C ILE A 165 9.92 31.27 1.70
N ALA A 166 10.30 30.93 0.48
CA ALA A 166 11.13 31.81 -0.36
C ALA A 166 10.47 33.17 -0.62
N LEU A 167 9.16 33.18 -0.88
CA LEU A 167 8.42 34.44 -1.07
C LEU A 167 8.33 35.26 0.21
N ASN A 168 8.02 34.66 1.35
CA ASN A 168 7.91 35.36 2.61
C ASN A 168 9.24 36.03 3.00
N ILE A 169 10.36 35.30 2.86
CA ILE A 169 11.69 35.82 3.09
C ILE A 169 12.04 36.91 2.05
N GLY A 170 11.78 36.63 0.77
CA GLY A 170 12.09 37.55 -0.32
C GLY A 170 11.37 38.90 -0.17
N ILE A 171 10.07 38.88 0.11
CA ILE A 171 9.28 40.11 0.31
C ILE A 171 9.81 40.90 1.53
N ALA A 172 10.04 40.21 2.67
CA ALA A 172 10.56 40.83 3.86
C ALA A 172 11.91 41.52 3.60
N LEU A 173 12.82 40.86 2.85
CA LEU A 173 14.12 41.41 2.49
C LEU A 173 14.00 42.59 1.50
N VAL A 174 13.18 42.48 0.46
CA VAL A 174 12.97 43.52 -0.55
C VAL A 174 12.42 44.80 0.08
N VAL A 175 11.39 44.66 0.94
CA VAL A 175 10.82 45.84 1.64
C VAL A 175 11.85 46.44 2.58
N THR A 176 12.64 45.64 3.29
CA THR A 176 13.67 46.12 4.22
C THR A 176 14.79 46.88 3.47
N VAL A 177 15.26 46.34 2.33
CA VAL A 177 16.29 47.04 1.49
C VAL A 177 15.80 48.39 1.02
N ASN A 178 14.57 48.47 0.51
CA ASN A 178 13.99 49.69 -0.01
C ASN A 178 13.78 50.77 1.08
N LYS A 179 13.56 50.35 2.33
CA LYS A 179 13.36 51.26 3.47
C LYS A 179 14.71 51.65 4.13
N SER A 180 15.61 50.70 4.38
CA SER A 180 16.89 50.91 5.01
C SER A 180 17.92 49.83 4.69
N MET A 181 18.96 50.18 3.97
CA MET A 181 20.08 49.27 3.66
C MET A 181 20.83 48.84 4.93
N VAL A 182 20.88 49.67 5.95
CA VAL A 182 21.55 49.37 7.22
C VAL A 182 20.85 48.27 7.98
N VAL A 183 19.50 48.31 8.04
CA VAL A 183 18.71 47.25 8.68
C VAL A 183 18.73 45.95 7.87
N PHE A 184 18.79 46.06 6.55
CA PHE A 184 18.96 44.87 5.69
C PHE A 184 20.30 44.16 5.99
N ILE A 185 21.41 44.88 6.10
CA ILE A 185 22.72 44.30 6.46
C ILE A 185 22.64 43.63 7.84
N PHE A 186 21.95 44.26 8.79
CA PHE A 186 21.71 43.67 10.10
C PHE A 186 20.96 42.33 9.98
N PHE A 187 19.90 42.24 9.18
CA PHE A 187 19.17 40.99 8.95
C PHE A 187 20.03 39.91 8.28
N LEU A 188 20.85 40.32 7.31
CA LEU A 188 21.76 39.42 6.59
C LEU A 188 22.82 38.80 7.51
N LEU A 189 23.27 39.52 8.52
CA LEU A 189 24.27 39.06 9.49
C LEU A 189 23.62 38.20 10.62
N THR A 190 22.47 38.62 11.12
CA THR A 190 21.85 37.98 12.30
C THR A 190 21.08 36.71 11.97
N THR A 191 20.42 36.66 10.80
CA THR A 191 19.61 35.49 10.41
C THR A 191 20.43 34.19 10.27
N PRO A 192 21.61 34.17 9.63
CA PRO A 192 22.45 32.99 9.56
C PRO A 192 22.95 32.52 10.94
N ILE A 193 23.24 33.44 11.85
CA ILE A 193 23.66 33.11 13.22
C ILE A 193 22.51 32.42 13.97
N ALA A 194 21.30 32.95 13.88
CA ALA A 194 20.12 32.34 14.45
C ALA A 194 19.83 30.95 13.84
N ALA A 195 20.02 30.79 12.53
CA ALA A 195 19.88 29.48 11.86
C ALA A 195 20.97 28.49 12.30
N ALA A 196 22.21 28.91 12.45
CA ALA A 196 23.33 28.06 12.88
C ALA A 196 23.09 27.43 14.27
N THR A 197 22.50 28.20 15.20
CA THR A 197 22.17 27.68 16.55
C THR A 197 21.15 26.52 16.49
N MET A 198 20.18 26.56 15.56
CA MET A 198 19.22 25.47 15.36
C MET A 198 19.88 24.21 14.76
N VAL A 199 20.87 24.38 13.88
CA VAL A 199 21.60 23.25 13.27
C VAL A 199 22.43 22.50 14.30
N PHE A 200 23.04 23.22 15.25
CA PHE A 200 23.87 22.63 16.30
C PHE A 200 23.13 21.57 17.12
N PHE A 201 21.89 21.81 17.48
CA PHE A 201 21.08 20.87 18.27
C PHE A 201 20.48 19.70 17.47
N ARG A 202 20.48 19.79 16.14
CA ARG A 202 19.84 18.82 15.23
C ARG A 202 20.35 17.39 15.45
N ASN A 203 21.64 17.21 15.63
CA ASN A 203 22.25 15.88 15.72
C ASN A 203 21.82 15.15 17.00
N VAL A 204 21.72 15.87 18.13
CA VAL A 204 21.26 15.30 19.41
C VAL A 204 19.81 14.88 19.30
N MET A 205 18.97 15.75 18.73
CA MET A 205 17.54 15.47 18.52
C MET A 205 17.32 14.29 17.56
N LYS A 206 18.08 14.21 16.45
CA LYS A 206 18.03 13.11 15.50
C LYS A 206 18.35 11.77 16.18
N LYS A 207 19.41 11.72 17.00
CA LYS A 207 19.79 10.49 17.73
C LYS A 207 18.65 10.00 18.63
N ARG A 208 18.11 10.88 19.48
CA ARG A 208 17.02 10.52 20.41
C ARG A 208 15.72 10.12 19.70
N ASN A 209 15.39 10.80 18.62
CA ASN A 209 14.23 10.43 17.79
C ASN A 209 14.40 9.05 17.16
N THR A 210 15.60 8.72 16.69
CA THR A 210 15.89 7.37 16.15
C THR A 210 15.79 6.29 17.22
N GLU A 211 16.34 6.54 18.44
CA GLU A 211 16.24 5.62 19.58
C GLU A 211 14.78 5.35 19.95
N PHE A 212 13.96 6.40 20.06
CA PHE A 212 12.54 6.28 20.36
C PHE A 212 11.75 5.53 19.27
N ARG A 213 11.99 5.87 17.98
CA ARG A 213 11.35 5.18 16.86
C ARG A 213 11.66 3.70 16.83
N LYS A 214 12.91 3.32 17.04
CA LYS A 214 13.31 1.92 17.08
C LYS A 214 12.58 1.16 18.19
N GLU A 215 12.53 1.71 19.40
CA GLU A 215 11.81 1.12 20.52
C GLU A 215 10.31 0.98 20.23
N MET A 216 9.71 2.00 19.60
CA MET A 216 8.30 1.98 19.18
C MET A 216 8.03 0.91 18.13
N GLU A 217 8.93 0.73 17.16
CA GLU A 217 8.82 -0.30 16.11
C GLU A 217 8.90 -1.71 16.73
N GLU A 218 9.84 -1.95 17.63
CA GLU A 218 9.99 -3.22 18.37
C GLU A 218 8.75 -3.50 19.24
N THR A 219 8.23 -2.48 19.92
CA THR A 219 7.03 -2.60 20.74
C THR A 219 5.80 -2.88 19.89
N SER A 220 5.65 -2.22 18.73
CA SER A 220 4.54 -2.47 17.82
C SER A 220 4.52 -3.92 17.30
N ALA A 221 5.68 -4.48 17.00
CA ALA A 221 5.80 -5.89 16.61
C ALA A 221 5.35 -6.83 17.73
N ARG A 222 5.79 -6.57 18.99
CA ARG A 222 5.39 -7.37 20.17
C ARG A 222 3.91 -7.25 20.50
N VAL A 223 3.30 -6.06 20.34
CA VAL A 223 1.85 -5.87 20.51
C VAL A 223 1.08 -6.72 19.49
N MET A 224 1.54 -6.74 18.24
CA MET A 224 0.92 -7.58 17.20
C MET A 224 0.97 -9.06 17.58
N GLU A 225 2.16 -9.54 17.98
CA GLU A 225 2.37 -10.92 18.45
C GLU A 225 1.47 -11.25 19.66
N MET A 226 1.41 -10.36 20.65
CA MET A 226 0.56 -10.53 21.83
C MET A 226 -0.93 -10.65 21.44
N VAL A 227 -1.41 -9.82 20.52
CA VAL A 227 -2.81 -9.85 20.04
C VAL A 227 -3.12 -11.18 19.33
N GLU A 228 -2.21 -11.69 18.52
CA GLU A 228 -2.36 -13.00 17.86
C GLU A 228 -2.36 -14.15 18.86
N LEU A 229 -1.58 -14.04 19.93
CA LEU A 229 -1.44 -15.06 20.97
C LEU A 229 -2.51 -14.99 22.09
N ILE A 230 -3.44 -14.03 22.09
CA ILE A 230 -4.52 -13.93 23.11
C ILE A 230 -5.26 -15.26 23.34
N PRO A 231 -5.65 -16.03 22.31
CA PRO A 231 -6.31 -17.33 22.54
C PRO A 231 -5.42 -18.33 23.27
N VAL A 232 -4.11 -18.31 22.98
CA VAL A 232 -3.13 -19.21 23.60
C VAL A 232 -2.87 -18.81 25.06
N THR A 233 -2.64 -17.51 25.31
CA THR A 233 -2.41 -17.02 26.69
C THR A 233 -3.61 -17.28 27.59
N ARG A 234 -4.83 -17.08 27.09
CA ARG A 234 -6.06 -17.41 27.83
C ARG A 234 -6.23 -18.91 28.07
N ALA A 235 -5.93 -19.75 27.08
CA ALA A 235 -6.01 -21.20 27.23
C ALA A 235 -5.06 -21.75 28.30
N HIS A 236 -3.96 -21.02 28.61
CA HIS A 236 -2.96 -21.41 29.59
C HIS A 236 -3.01 -20.56 30.87
N ALA A 237 -3.98 -19.65 31.01
CA ALA A 237 -4.13 -18.73 32.15
C ALA A 237 -2.84 -17.89 32.43
N LEU A 238 -2.22 -17.37 31.34
CA LEU A 238 -0.97 -16.59 31.39
C LEU A 238 -1.20 -15.08 31.16
N GLU A 239 -2.43 -14.57 31.32
CA GLU A 239 -2.80 -13.19 31.03
C GLU A 239 -1.96 -12.20 31.83
N GLU A 240 -1.80 -12.44 33.15
CA GLU A 240 -1.04 -11.54 34.02
C GLU A 240 0.46 -11.53 33.69
N GLU A 241 1.02 -12.68 33.28
CA GLU A 241 2.40 -12.76 32.85
C GLU A 241 2.66 -11.95 31.59
N GLU A 242 1.78 -12.06 30.59
CA GLU A 242 1.90 -11.29 29.35
C GLU A 242 1.64 -9.79 29.57
N VAL A 243 0.71 -9.41 30.47
CA VAL A 243 0.52 -8.01 30.88
C VAL A 243 1.79 -7.47 31.54
N HIS A 244 2.40 -8.24 32.44
CA HIS A 244 3.64 -7.81 33.10
C HIS A 244 4.79 -7.62 32.12
N LYS A 245 4.97 -8.55 31.20
CA LYS A 245 5.99 -8.53 30.15
C LYS A 245 5.77 -7.33 29.20
N MET A 246 4.53 -7.10 28.79
CA MET A 246 4.18 -5.96 27.95
C MET A 246 4.34 -4.63 28.67
N SER A 247 3.99 -4.56 29.97
CA SER A 247 4.22 -3.37 30.79
C SER A 247 5.69 -2.95 30.81
N GLY A 248 6.62 -3.89 30.96
CA GLY A 248 8.06 -3.61 30.88
C GLY A 248 8.46 -2.95 29.55
N GLN A 249 7.95 -3.47 28.43
CA GLN A 249 8.22 -2.91 27.12
C GLN A 249 7.60 -1.51 26.94
N LEU A 250 6.37 -1.31 27.41
CA LEU A 250 5.70 0.00 27.36
C LEU A 250 6.42 1.04 28.21
N PHE A 251 6.98 0.65 29.37
CA PHE A 251 7.82 1.53 30.17
C PHE A 251 9.12 1.91 29.45
N ALA A 252 9.75 0.99 28.73
CA ALA A 252 10.94 1.31 27.93
C ALA A 252 10.63 2.37 26.85
N VAL A 253 9.50 2.22 26.14
CA VAL A 253 9.02 3.23 25.18
C VAL A 253 8.75 4.57 25.87
N ALA A 254 8.05 4.55 27.01
CA ALA A 254 7.74 5.76 27.77
C ALA A 254 9.01 6.48 28.24
N GLU A 255 10.02 5.75 28.70
CA GLU A 255 11.32 6.33 29.10
C GLU A 255 12.05 6.98 27.92
N LYS A 256 12.11 6.30 26.77
CA LYS A 256 12.70 6.87 25.53
C LYS A 256 11.93 8.08 25.05
N GLY A 257 10.57 8.01 25.09
CA GLY A 257 9.68 9.13 24.78
C GLY A 257 9.92 10.33 25.70
N TYR A 258 9.92 10.12 27.00
CA TYR A 258 10.23 11.16 27.98
C TYR A 258 11.57 11.85 27.72
N ARG A 259 12.63 11.06 27.47
CA ARG A 259 13.95 11.61 27.15
C ARG A 259 13.96 12.43 25.87
N LEU A 260 13.18 12.02 24.86
CA LEU A 260 12.99 12.78 23.62
C LEU A 260 12.24 14.08 23.89
N ASP A 261 11.12 14.02 24.64
CA ASP A 261 10.27 15.18 24.93
C ASP A 261 11.04 16.26 25.73
N VAL A 262 11.81 15.85 26.74
CA VAL A 262 12.65 16.77 27.51
C VAL A 262 13.67 17.48 26.64
N ILE A 263 14.32 16.77 25.73
CA ILE A 263 15.29 17.36 24.80
C ILE A 263 14.58 18.27 23.78
N GLN A 264 13.40 17.88 23.28
CA GLN A 264 12.61 18.73 22.40
C GLN A 264 12.16 20.02 23.08
N ALA A 265 11.69 19.92 24.34
CA ALA A 265 11.29 21.07 25.14
C ALA A 265 12.49 22.01 25.40
N LEU A 266 13.64 21.46 25.80
CA LEU A 266 14.87 22.24 26.01
C LEU A 266 15.30 22.94 24.72
N PHE A 267 15.34 22.20 23.62
CA PHE A 267 15.68 22.76 22.30
C PHE A 267 14.72 23.87 21.88
N GLY A 268 13.39 23.63 22.03
CA GLY A 268 12.36 24.61 21.74
C GLY A 268 12.52 25.88 22.59
N SER A 269 12.76 25.72 23.88
CA SER A 269 12.94 26.84 24.82
C SER A 269 14.22 27.63 24.53
N VAL A 270 15.34 26.96 24.27
CA VAL A 270 16.60 27.65 23.89
C VAL A 270 16.47 28.35 22.56
N GLY A 271 15.86 27.70 21.57
CA GLY A 271 15.58 28.33 20.26
C GLY A 271 14.70 29.55 20.38
N TRP A 272 13.62 29.47 21.16
CA TRP A 272 12.75 30.61 21.44
C TRP A 272 13.50 31.75 22.17
N ALA A 273 14.29 31.43 23.19
CA ALA A 273 15.05 32.43 23.93
C ALA A 273 16.08 33.15 23.05
N ILE A 274 16.82 32.42 22.22
CA ILE A 274 17.78 32.99 21.26
C ILE A 274 17.03 33.89 20.28
N PHE A 275 15.90 33.46 19.76
CA PHE A 275 15.04 34.25 18.89
C PHE A 275 14.61 35.56 19.54
N GLN A 276 14.12 35.50 20.80
CA GLN A 276 13.70 36.68 21.54
C GLN A 276 14.88 37.65 21.80
N VAL A 277 16.05 37.13 22.12
CA VAL A 277 17.26 37.98 22.26
C VAL A 277 17.55 38.72 20.96
N PHE A 278 17.58 38.05 19.81
CA PHE A 278 17.79 38.71 18.52
C PHE A 278 16.68 39.72 18.20
N GLN A 279 15.44 39.44 18.58
CA GLN A 279 14.33 40.36 18.39
C GLN A 279 14.47 41.62 19.24
N VAL A 280 14.95 41.49 20.49
CA VAL A 280 15.27 42.63 21.37
C VAL A 280 16.46 43.44 20.83
N ILE A 281 17.50 42.75 20.33
CA ILE A 281 18.64 43.42 19.68
C ILE A 281 18.17 44.20 18.44
N CYS A 282 17.31 43.61 17.62
CA CYS A 282 16.70 44.27 16.46
C CYS A 282 15.92 45.53 16.90
N LEU A 283 15.11 45.41 17.97
CA LEU A 283 14.36 46.54 18.53
C LEU A 283 15.28 47.67 18.99
N GLY A 284 16.31 47.32 19.78
CA GLY A 284 17.30 48.34 20.23
C GLY A 284 18.05 49.00 19.10
N PHE A 285 18.48 48.20 18.09
CA PHE A 285 19.19 48.70 16.92
C PHE A 285 18.31 49.63 16.06
N THR A 286 17.09 49.21 15.74
CA THR A 286 16.15 50.03 14.95
C THR A 286 15.67 51.24 15.72
N GLY A 287 15.48 51.13 17.06
CA GLY A 287 15.20 52.26 17.94
C GLY A 287 16.33 53.31 17.97
N PHE A 288 17.59 52.85 18.03
CA PHE A 288 18.76 53.72 17.94
C PHE A 288 18.82 54.48 16.58
N LEU A 289 18.53 53.78 15.48
CA LEU A 289 18.47 54.39 14.15
C LEU A 289 17.30 55.41 14.06
N ALA A 290 16.19 55.15 14.72
CA ALA A 290 15.07 56.10 14.77
C ALA A 290 15.41 57.36 15.56
N ILE A 291 16.12 57.26 16.69
CA ILE A 291 16.59 58.41 17.46
C ILE A 291 17.58 59.26 16.61
N LYS A 292 18.40 58.61 15.78
CA LYS A 292 19.30 59.31 14.82
C LYS A 292 18.56 59.93 13.63
N GLY A 293 17.25 59.73 13.50
CA GLY A 293 16.48 60.19 12.36
C GLY A 293 16.72 59.45 11.04
N THR A 294 17.43 58.31 11.09
CA THR A 294 17.72 57.50 9.88
C THR A 294 16.54 56.65 9.47
N VAL A 295 15.64 56.33 10.41
CA VAL A 295 14.45 55.49 10.25
C VAL A 295 13.28 56.17 10.95
N MET A 296 12.07 56.06 10.41
CA MET A 296 10.87 56.60 11.05
C MET A 296 10.41 55.73 12.25
N PRO A 297 9.80 56.31 13.29
CA PRO A 297 9.38 55.56 14.47
C PRO A 297 8.47 54.36 14.18
N GLY A 298 7.52 54.48 13.25
CA GLY A 298 6.66 53.40 12.86
C GLY A 298 7.38 52.25 12.12
N ASP A 299 8.48 52.52 11.43
CA ASP A 299 9.23 51.47 10.73
C ASP A 299 9.89 50.47 11.70
N ILE A 300 10.06 50.83 12.99
CA ILE A 300 10.50 49.89 14.03
C ILE A 300 9.58 48.67 14.07
N THR A 301 8.27 48.85 14.06
CA THR A 301 7.27 47.76 14.09
C THR A 301 7.32 46.93 12.82
N LEU A 302 7.57 47.55 11.67
CA LEU A 302 7.75 46.85 10.38
C LEU A 302 8.96 45.92 10.43
N TYR A 303 10.13 46.43 10.87
CA TYR A 303 11.35 45.62 10.95
C TYR A 303 11.20 44.48 11.96
N GLN A 304 10.55 44.73 13.11
CA GLN A 304 10.23 43.67 14.09
C GLN A 304 9.40 42.57 13.46
N SER A 305 8.34 42.92 12.74
CA SER A 305 7.45 41.96 12.08
C SER A 305 8.14 41.16 10.99
N TYR A 306 8.97 41.81 10.16
CA TYR A 306 9.70 41.12 9.09
C TYR A 306 10.84 40.27 9.63
N PHE A 307 11.54 40.71 10.66
CA PHE A 307 12.54 39.88 11.33
C PHE A 307 11.88 38.61 11.92
N ALA A 308 10.77 38.75 12.63
CA ALA A 308 10.00 37.62 13.14
C ALA A 308 9.56 36.67 12.03
N THR A 309 9.10 37.22 10.90
CA THR A 309 8.72 36.42 9.73
C THR A 309 9.90 35.62 9.18
N ILE A 310 11.06 36.26 8.95
CA ILE A 310 12.26 35.61 8.40
C ILE A 310 12.67 34.44 9.29
N VAL A 311 12.79 34.67 10.61
CA VAL A 311 13.22 33.61 11.54
C VAL A 311 12.20 32.48 11.61
N SER A 312 10.90 32.79 11.62
CA SER A 312 9.83 31.77 11.56
C SER A 312 9.92 30.94 10.28
N GLN A 313 10.18 31.55 9.12
CA GLN A 313 10.34 30.82 7.86
C GLN A 313 11.60 29.94 7.85
N VAL A 314 12.70 30.39 8.44
CA VAL A 314 13.92 29.57 8.62
C VAL A 314 13.60 28.35 9.49
N SER A 315 12.88 28.51 10.59
CA SER A 315 12.44 27.41 11.45
C SER A 315 11.54 26.43 10.70
N SER A 316 10.61 26.93 9.90
CA SER A 316 9.73 26.12 9.04
C SER A 316 10.53 25.29 8.02
N LEU A 317 11.54 25.89 7.38
CA LEU A 317 12.41 25.19 6.44
C LEU A 317 13.11 24.00 7.11
N MET A 318 13.59 24.17 8.35
CA MET A 318 14.24 23.10 9.10
C MET A 318 13.27 21.95 9.43
N SER A 319 12.01 22.26 9.74
CA SER A 319 10.99 21.25 10.03
C SER A 319 10.56 20.43 8.80
N LEU A 320 10.78 20.95 7.58
CA LEU A 320 10.47 20.25 6.34
C LEU A 320 11.45 19.11 6.02
N ILE A 321 12.69 19.18 6.50
CA ILE A 321 13.76 18.23 6.13
C ILE A 321 13.37 16.78 6.42
N PRO A 322 12.84 16.40 7.60
CA PRO A 322 12.42 15.02 7.86
C PRO A 322 11.27 14.56 6.95
N THR A 323 10.33 15.46 6.67
CA THR A 323 9.18 15.16 5.79
C THR A 323 9.63 14.92 4.35
N ILE A 324 10.59 15.74 3.86
CA ILE A 324 11.17 15.56 2.53
C ILE A 324 11.94 14.24 2.46
N ALA A 325 12.76 13.93 3.47
CA ALA A 325 13.52 12.67 3.52
C ALA A 325 12.58 11.45 3.50
N LYS A 326 11.53 11.46 4.32
CA LYS A 326 10.51 10.40 4.34
C LYS A 326 9.80 10.27 2.99
N GLY A 327 9.41 11.38 2.38
CA GLY A 327 8.74 11.37 1.08
C GLY A 327 9.63 10.81 -0.04
N ILE A 328 10.93 11.14 -0.05
CA ILE A 328 11.92 10.59 -0.99
C ILE A 328 12.05 9.08 -0.80
N GLU A 329 12.13 8.60 0.44
CA GLU A 329 12.15 7.17 0.75
C GLU A 329 10.89 6.46 0.24
N SER A 330 9.72 7.06 0.43
CA SER A 330 8.45 6.52 -0.08
C SER A 330 8.36 6.51 -1.60
N VAL A 331 8.94 7.50 -2.31
CA VAL A 331 9.07 7.45 -3.77
C VAL A 331 9.89 6.23 -4.20
N ASN A 332 11.02 5.97 -3.54
CA ASN A 332 11.85 4.80 -3.85
C ASN A 332 11.13 3.49 -3.51
N SER A 333 10.46 3.41 -2.35
CA SER A 333 9.67 2.24 -1.91
C SER A 333 8.55 1.88 -2.89
N ILE A 334 7.85 2.87 -3.45
CA ILE A 334 6.85 2.66 -4.51
C ILE A 334 7.54 2.16 -5.78
N GLY A 335 8.73 2.70 -6.10
CA GLY A 335 9.53 2.29 -7.24
C GLY A 335 9.92 0.82 -7.23
N GLU A 336 10.22 0.24 -6.06
CA GLU A 336 10.51 -1.19 -5.90
C GLU A 336 9.38 -2.08 -6.45
N VAL A 337 8.11 -1.70 -6.22
CA VAL A 337 6.97 -2.46 -6.72
C VAL A 337 6.69 -2.17 -8.19
N LEU A 338 6.69 -0.88 -8.59
CA LEU A 338 6.34 -0.50 -9.96
C LEU A 338 7.36 -0.98 -11.00
N LEU A 339 8.63 -1.11 -10.61
CA LEU A 339 9.74 -1.55 -11.47
C LEU A 339 10.04 -3.04 -11.34
N GLU A 340 9.33 -3.77 -10.47
CA GLU A 340 9.52 -5.21 -10.33
C GLU A 340 9.31 -5.92 -11.68
N GLU A 341 10.23 -6.82 -12.04
CA GLU A 341 10.23 -7.51 -13.33
C GLU A 341 9.56 -8.88 -13.28
N ASP A 342 9.35 -9.43 -12.07
CA ASP A 342 8.68 -10.71 -11.88
C ASP A 342 7.16 -10.59 -12.12
N ILE A 343 6.79 -10.41 -13.39
CA ILE A 343 5.40 -10.28 -13.85
C ILE A 343 5.00 -11.46 -14.73
N GLU A 344 3.71 -11.75 -14.70
CA GLU A 344 3.15 -12.71 -15.65
C GLU A 344 3.01 -12.08 -17.05
N HIS A 345 3.75 -12.62 -18.00
CA HIS A 345 3.75 -12.16 -19.39
C HIS A 345 2.70 -12.92 -20.20
N ASN A 346 1.62 -12.23 -20.59
CA ASN A 346 0.55 -12.80 -21.43
C ASN A 346 0.43 -12.12 -22.79
N GLU A 347 1.01 -10.93 -22.95
CA GLU A 347 0.88 -10.14 -24.17
C GLU A 347 1.58 -10.81 -25.37
N GLY A 348 0.86 -10.94 -26.47
CA GLY A 348 1.37 -11.56 -27.71
C GLY A 348 1.46 -13.08 -27.70
N LYS A 349 0.99 -13.73 -26.64
CA LYS A 349 0.91 -15.20 -26.56
C LYS A 349 -0.40 -15.72 -27.16
N GLU A 350 -0.42 -17.03 -27.44
CA GLU A 350 -1.58 -17.72 -28.00
C GLU A 350 -2.78 -17.68 -27.04
N VAL A 351 -3.93 -17.27 -27.52
CA VAL A 351 -5.18 -17.25 -26.74
C VAL A 351 -5.92 -18.57 -27.00
N LEU A 352 -6.25 -19.26 -25.92
CA LEU A 352 -7.08 -20.49 -25.98
C LEU A 352 -8.55 -20.10 -25.75
N ASP A 353 -9.38 -20.30 -26.76
CA ASP A 353 -10.81 -20.03 -26.67
C ASP A 353 -11.58 -21.16 -25.99
N ASP A 354 -11.14 -22.41 -26.16
CA ASP A 354 -11.66 -23.60 -25.48
C ASP A 354 -10.49 -24.57 -25.22
N ILE A 355 -10.68 -25.53 -24.29
CA ILE A 355 -9.74 -26.61 -23.99
C ILE A 355 -10.49 -27.91 -23.78
N GLU A 356 -9.85 -29.05 -24.04
CA GLU A 356 -10.35 -30.38 -23.70
C GLU A 356 -9.83 -30.85 -22.33
N GLY A 357 -8.60 -30.43 -21.98
CA GLY A 357 -7.99 -30.67 -20.67
C GLY A 357 -7.11 -31.90 -20.62
N GLU A 358 -6.45 -32.29 -21.72
CA GLU A 358 -5.38 -33.28 -21.75
C GLU A 358 -4.07 -32.64 -21.31
N PHE A 359 -3.26 -33.31 -20.47
CA PHE A 359 -1.99 -32.78 -19.99
C PHE A 359 -0.83 -33.74 -20.23
N ASP A 360 0.29 -33.16 -20.71
CA ASP A 360 1.58 -33.84 -20.86
C ASP A 360 2.68 -33.07 -20.13
N PHE A 361 3.31 -33.72 -19.16
CA PHE A 361 4.55 -33.25 -18.53
C PHE A 361 5.72 -34.01 -19.15
N LYS A 362 6.62 -33.29 -19.83
CA LYS A 362 7.75 -33.87 -20.54
C LYS A 362 9.08 -33.39 -19.95
N ASN A 363 9.73 -34.26 -19.18
CA ASN A 363 11.03 -33.99 -18.54
C ASN A 363 11.02 -32.66 -17.73
N VAL A 364 9.95 -32.40 -17.01
CA VAL A 364 9.73 -31.13 -16.32
C VAL A 364 10.66 -30.99 -15.12
N MET A 365 11.42 -29.91 -15.11
CA MET A 365 12.22 -29.47 -13.97
C MET A 365 11.67 -28.12 -13.48
N PHE A 366 11.51 -27.99 -12.17
CA PHE A 366 11.10 -26.74 -11.54
C PHE A 366 11.89 -26.44 -10.27
N ARG A 367 12.30 -25.17 -10.13
CA ARG A 367 13.00 -24.62 -8.97
C ARG A 367 12.42 -23.25 -8.61
N TYR A 368 12.14 -23.02 -7.33
CA TYR A 368 11.79 -21.69 -6.82
C TYR A 368 13.04 -20.78 -6.79
N ASN A 369 12.84 -19.48 -7.00
CA ASN A 369 13.96 -18.51 -7.06
C ASN A 369 14.84 -18.49 -5.81
N ASN A 370 14.26 -18.76 -4.63
CA ASN A 370 14.95 -18.69 -3.33
C ASN A 370 15.52 -20.03 -2.86
N ILE A 371 15.45 -21.08 -3.68
CA ILE A 371 15.92 -22.43 -3.33
C ILE A 371 16.92 -22.90 -4.37
N ASP A 372 18.14 -23.24 -3.94
CA ASP A 372 19.19 -23.69 -4.86
C ASP A 372 18.93 -25.07 -5.49
N ARG A 373 18.08 -25.88 -4.87
CA ARG A 373 17.75 -27.23 -5.37
C ARG A 373 16.43 -27.23 -6.13
N PRO A 374 16.32 -27.91 -7.25
CA PRO A 374 15.05 -28.15 -7.91
C PRO A 374 14.09 -28.90 -6.98
N VAL A 375 12.79 -28.60 -7.10
CA VAL A 375 11.71 -29.29 -6.39
C VAL A 375 11.10 -30.40 -7.24
N LEU A 376 11.13 -30.24 -8.57
CA LEU A 376 10.75 -31.28 -9.53
C LEU A 376 11.95 -31.59 -10.43
N HIS A 377 12.17 -32.89 -10.63
CA HIS A 377 13.29 -33.44 -11.41
C HIS A 377 12.74 -34.36 -12.51
N GLU A 378 12.93 -34.00 -13.79
CA GLU A 378 12.58 -34.83 -14.95
C GLU A 378 11.19 -35.49 -14.83
N LEU A 379 10.21 -34.72 -14.29
CA LEU A 379 8.85 -35.22 -14.10
C LEU A 379 8.23 -35.52 -15.47
N ASN A 380 7.80 -36.77 -15.65
CA ASN A 380 7.03 -37.23 -16.80
C ASN A 380 5.70 -37.74 -16.31
N LEU A 381 4.61 -37.18 -16.83
CA LEU A 381 3.24 -37.53 -16.43
C LEU A 381 2.30 -37.22 -17.58
N HIS A 382 1.42 -38.12 -17.91
CA HIS A 382 0.33 -37.94 -18.86
C HIS A 382 -1.01 -38.05 -18.17
N VAL A 383 -1.96 -37.20 -18.49
CA VAL A 383 -3.31 -37.21 -17.94
C VAL A 383 -4.30 -36.99 -19.08
N ASP A 384 -5.16 -37.98 -19.33
CA ASP A 384 -6.16 -37.93 -20.37
C ASP A 384 -7.26 -36.91 -20.04
N LYS A 385 -7.94 -36.42 -21.07
CA LYS A 385 -9.12 -35.56 -20.87
C LYS A 385 -10.21 -36.28 -20.07
N GLY A 386 -10.77 -35.59 -19.07
CA GLY A 386 -11.83 -36.14 -18.21
C GLY A 386 -11.33 -37.12 -17.16
N GLU A 387 -10.02 -37.38 -17.08
CA GLU A 387 -9.42 -38.30 -16.11
C GLU A 387 -9.22 -37.59 -14.76
N THR A 388 -9.49 -38.32 -13.68
CA THR A 388 -9.19 -37.89 -12.31
C THR A 388 -7.89 -38.53 -11.84
N ILE A 389 -6.86 -37.70 -11.62
CA ILE A 389 -5.55 -38.14 -11.11
C ILE A 389 -5.34 -37.72 -9.64
N ALA A 390 -4.97 -38.67 -8.79
CA ALA A 390 -4.58 -38.43 -7.42
C ALA A 390 -3.06 -38.33 -7.28
N LEU A 391 -2.54 -37.18 -6.81
CA LEU A 391 -1.13 -36.98 -6.48
C LEU A 391 -0.91 -37.38 -5.02
N VAL A 392 -0.07 -38.42 -4.81
CA VAL A 392 0.24 -39.00 -3.50
C VAL A 392 1.74 -38.92 -3.25
N GLY A 393 2.17 -38.80 -2.01
CA GLY A 393 3.59 -38.73 -1.63
C GLY A 393 3.78 -38.03 -0.30
N GLU A 394 5.01 -38.05 0.21
CA GLU A 394 5.37 -37.39 1.47
C GLU A 394 5.16 -35.86 1.40
N SER A 395 5.11 -35.22 2.59
CA SER A 395 5.07 -33.75 2.65
C SER A 395 6.38 -33.19 2.07
N GLY A 396 6.26 -32.22 1.16
CA GLY A 396 7.43 -31.63 0.49
C GLY A 396 7.87 -32.36 -0.80
N ALA A 397 7.26 -33.48 -1.19
CA ALA A 397 7.62 -34.23 -2.40
C ALA A 397 7.40 -33.48 -3.74
N GLY A 398 6.71 -32.34 -3.73
CA GLY A 398 6.47 -31.54 -4.93
C GLY A 398 5.03 -31.52 -5.44
N LYS A 399 4.07 -32.17 -4.76
CA LYS A 399 2.65 -32.27 -5.17
C LYS A 399 1.99 -30.91 -5.43
N SER A 400 2.05 -29.97 -4.49
CA SER A 400 1.50 -28.62 -4.66
C SER A 400 2.25 -27.81 -5.72
N THR A 401 3.51 -28.16 -6.02
CA THR A 401 4.27 -27.55 -7.13
C THR A 401 3.71 -28.02 -8.46
N ILE A 402 3.33 -29.29 -8.60
CA ILE A 402 2.66 -29.82 -9.80
C ILE A 402 1.33 -29.09 -9.99
N LEU A 403 0.49 -28.95 -8.92
CA LEU A 403 -0.76 -28.18 -9.01
C LEU A 403 -0.51 -26.72 -9.47
N ASN A 404 0.54 -26.07 -8.96
CA ASN A 404 0.88 -24.71 -9.37
C ASN A 404 1.34 -24.62 -10.83
N LEU A 405 1.95 -25.69 -11.38
CA LEU A 405 2.26 -25.79 -12.81
C LEU A 405 0.99 -25.98 -13.64
N VAL A 406 0.06 -26.85 -13.20
CA VAL A 406 -1.25 -27.03 -13.86
C VAL A 406 -2.04 -25.72 -13.90
N ILE A 407 -2.09 -24.95 -12.80
CA ILE A 407 -2.80 -23.66 -12.76
C ILE A 407 -2.06 -22.58 -13.59
N GLY A 408 -0.78 -22.81 -13.91
CA GLY A 408 0.07 -21.83 -14.55
C GLY A 408 0.51 -20.70 -13.60
N PHE A 409 0.48 -20.91 -12.27
CA PHE A 409 1.09 -19.99 -11.31
C PHE A 409 2.61 -20.04 -11.37
N ASN A 410 3.14 -21.20 -11.71
CA ASN A 410 4.54 -21.43 -11.99
C ASN A 410 4.67 -21.97 -13.43
N LEU A 411 5.81 -21.71 -14.05
CA LEU A 411 6.16 -22.25 -15.36
C LEU A 411 7.43 -23.10 -15.22
N ALA A 412 7.53 -24.17 -16.02
CA ALA A 412 8.67 -25.06 -15.97
C ALA A 412 9.98 -24.32 -16.32
N ASN A 413 11.04 -24.56 -15.53
CA ASN A 413 12.38 -24.02 -15.85
C ASN A 413 13.06 -24.79 -16.99
N LYS A 414 12.78 -26.11 -17.10
CA LYS A 414 13.19 -26.97 -18.20
C LYS A 414 12.13 -28.01 -18.46
N GLY A 415 12.13 -28.60 -19.66
CA GLY A 415 11.04 -29.46 -20.10
C GLY A 415 9.82 -28.65 -20.51
N GLU A 416 8.71 -29.32 -20.74
CA GLU A 416 7.47 -28.73 -21.23
C GLU A 416 6.27 -29.26 -20.44
N VAL A 417 5.35 -28.37 -20.09
CA VAL A 417 3.99 -28.72 -19.64
C VAL A 417 3.06 -28.32 -20.77
N LEU A 418 2.40 -29.29 -21.35
CA LEU A 418 1.47 -29.09 -22.46
C LEU A 418 0.04 -29.25 -21.96
N VAL A 419 -0.87 -28.43 -22.45
CA VAL A 419 -2.32 -28.59 -22.33
C VAL A 419 -2.90 -28.67 -23.74
N ASP A 420 -3.57 -29.78 -24.05
CA ASP A 420 -4.07 -30.08 -25.40
C ASP A 420 -3.00 -29.90 -26.49
N GLY A 421 -1.73 -30.24 -26.17
CA GLY A 421 -0.59 -30.07 -27.06
C GLY A 421 0.01 -28.66 -27.09
N HIS A 422 -0.56 -27.66 -26.42
CA HIS A 422 -0.07 -26.29 -26.35
C HIS A 422 0.85 -26.08 -25.16
N ASP A 423 2.06 -25.55 -25.37
CA ASP A 423 3.04 -25.29 -24.31
C ASP A 423 2.56 -24.15 -23.39
N MET A 424 2.44 -24.41 -22.11
CA MET A 424 2.04 -23.45 -21.07
C MET A 424 2.91 -22.18 -21.05
N ASN A 425 4.15 -22.26 -21.53
CA ASN A 425 5.04 -21.09 -21.66
C ASN A 425 4.63 -20.16 -22.81
N LYS A 426 3.86 -20.64 -23.80
CA LYS A 426 3.53 -19.93 -25.04
C LYS A 426 2.09 -19.44 -25.12
N ILE A 427 1.22 -19.85 -24.20
CA ILE A 427 -0.19 -19.46 -24.15
C ILE A 427 -0.45 -18.26 -23.24
N ASP A 428 -1.55 -17.53 -23.51
CA ASP A 428 -2.09 -16.52 -22.58
C ASP A 428 -2.78 -17.25 -21.41
N LEU A 429 -2.11 -17.26 -20.25
CA LEU A 429 -2.59 -17.94 -19.06
C LEU A 429 -3.92 -17.39 -18.52
N ARG A 430 -4.30 -16.17 -18.88
CA ARG A 430 -5.61 -15.59 -18.50
C ARG A 430 -6.73 -16.23 -19.29
N SER A 431 -6.51 -16.53 -20.59
CA SER A 431 -7.49 -17.26 -21.40
C SER A 431 -7.65 -18.69 -20.91
N TYR A 432 -6.54 -19.38 -20.68
CA TYR A 432 -6.49 -20.74 -20.14
C TYR A 432 -7.22 -20.85 -18.77
N ARG A 433 -6.93 -19.95 -17.81
CA ARG A 433 -7.56 -19.98 -16.47
C ARG A 433 -9.06 -19.72 -16.46
N LYS A 434 -9.68 -19.29 -17.55
CA LYS A 434 -11.14 -19.23 -17.66
C LYS A 434 -11.77 -20.62 -17.63
N HIS A 435 -11.02 -21.63 -18.09
CA HIS A 435 -11.46 -23.02 -18.18
C HIS A 435 -11.08 -23.87 -16.97
N ILE A 436 -10.43 -23.26 -15.95
CA ILE A 436 -9.99 -23.94 -14.73
C ILE A 436 -10.79 -23.48 -13.52
N ALA A 437 -11.04 -24.39 -12.59
CA ALA A 437 -11.45 -24.07 -11.25
C ALA A 437 -10.51 -24.69 -10.21
N VAL A 438 -10.26 -23.95 -9.14
CA VAL A 438 -9.38 -24.36 -8.04
C VAL A 438 -10.18 -24.36 -6.75
N VAL A 439 -10.16 -25.48 -6.02
CA VAL A 439 -10.66 -25.58 -4.66
C VAL A 439 -9.46 -25.73 -3.73
N PRO A 440 -9.04 -24.67 -3.02
CA PRO A 440 -7.85 -24.71 -2.17
C PRO A 440 -8.14 -25.44 -0.85
N GLN A 441 -7.08 -25.86 -0.18
CA GLN A 441 -7.13 -26.48 1.16
C GLN A 441 -7.89 -25.59 2.17
N THR A 442 -7.56 -24.30 2.20
CA THR A 442 -8.26 -23.32 3.05
C THR A 442 -9.20 -22.49 2.18
N SER A 443 -10.49 -22.69 2.34
CA SER A 443 -11.52 -21.95 1.60
C SER A 443 -11.64 -20.52 2.11
N ILE A 444 -11.19 -19.55 1.31
CA ILE A 444 -11.30 -18.12 1.60
C ILE A 444 -12.55 -17.57 0.92
N LEU A 445 -13.42 -16.93 1.72
CA LEU A 445 -14.58 -16.21 1.22
C LEU A 445 -14.32 -14.69 1.26
N PHE A 446 -14.82 -14.01 0.24
CA PHE A 446 -14.80 -12.55 0.19
C PHE A 446 -15.88 -11.97 1.10
N SER A 447 -15.61 -10.79 1.68
CA SER A 447 -16.64 -10.03 2.38
C SER A 447 -17.77 -9.66 1.41
N GLY A 448 -18.97 -10.19 1.67
CA GLY A 448 -20.15 -10.05 0.81
C GLY A 448 -21.20 -11.08 1.17
N THR A 449 -22.17 -11.31 0.31
CA THR A 449 -23.21 -12.31 0.46
C THR A 449 -22.72 -13.71 0.03
N ILE A 450 -23.48 -14.75 0.33
CA ILE A 450 -23.25 -16.12 -0.20
C ILE A 450 -23.36 -16.06 -1.73
N ARG A 451 -24.37 -15.37 -2.27
CA ARG A 451 -24.57 -15.13 -3.71
C ARG A 451 -23.32 -14.54 -4.34
N ASP A 452 -22.79 -13.42 -3.80
CA ASP A 452 -21.59 -12.76 -4.32
C ASP A 452 -20.38 -13.71 -4.36
N ASN A 453 -20.27 -14.56 -3.35
CA ASN A 453 -19.19 -15.53 -3.27
C ASN A 453 -19.32 -16.66 -4.29
N ILE A 454 -20.51 -17.18 -4.54
CA ILE A 454 -20.74 -18.23 -5.54
C ILE A 454 -20.52 -17.67 -6.95
N THR A 455 -21.10 -16.51 -7.27
CA THR A 455 -21.07 -15.93 -8.62
C THR A 455 -19.78 -15.16 -8.93
N TYR A 456 -18.80 -15.18 -8.03
CA TYR A 456 -17.55 -14.43 -8.19
C TYR A 456 -16.82 -14.75 -9.50
N GLY A 457 -16.63 -13.72 -10.33
CA GLY A 457 -15.96 -13.82 -11.63
C GLY A 457 -16.83 -14.37 -12.75
N THR A 458 -18.14 -14.52 -12.54
CA THR A 458 -19.11 -14.93 -13.56
C THR A 458 -20.17 -13.84 -13.68
N GLU A 459 -20.36 -13.29 -14.89
CA GLU A 459 -21.35 -12.25 -15.16
C GLU A 459 -22.69 -12.88 -15.62
N ASN A 460 -23.81 -12.24 -15.28
CA ASN A 460 -25.16 -12.59 -15.78
C ASN A 460 -25.60 -14.04 -15.46
N VAL A 461 -25.36 -14.50 -14.23
CA VAL A 461 -25.86 -15.79 -13.75
C VAL A 461 -27.36 -15.68 -13.51
N ASP A 462 -28.15 -16.54 -14.17
CA ASP A 462 -29.58 -16.64 -13.90
C ASP A 462 -29.86 -17.43 -12.61
N ASP A 463 -31.04 -17.21 -12.04
CA ASP A 463 -31.42 -17.87 -10.78
C ASP A 463 -31.55 -19.39 -10.93
N ALA A 464 -31.92 -19.90 -12.13
CA ALA A 464 -32.04 -21.34 -12.38
C ALA A 464 -30.67 -22.03 -12.32
N THR A 465 -29.67 -21.48 -12.99
CA THR A 465 -28.28 -21.97 -12.94
C THR A 465 -27.72 -21.88 -11.53
N LEU A 466 -28.01 -20.79 -10.80
CA LEU A 466 -27.58 -20.66 -9.41
C LEU A 466 -28.20 -21.72 -8.50
N ASP A 467 -29.50 -22.03 -8.66
CA ASP A 467 -30.20 -23.07 -7.90
C ASP A 467 -29.64 -24.46 -8.21
N GLU A 468 -29.31 -24.75 -9.47
CA GLU A 468 -28.66 -26.03 -9.85
C GLU A 468 -27.30 -26.17 -9.16
N VAL A 469 -26.49 -25.13 -9.14
CA VAL A 469 -25.17 -25.12 -8.49
C VAL A 469 -25.30 -25.26 -6.98
N VAL A 470 -26.26 -24.59 -6.36
CA VAL A 470 -26.56 -24.68 -4.92
C VAL A 470 -26.92 -26.13 -4.54
N LYS A 471 -27.75 -26.79 -5.34
CA LYS A 471 -28.10 -28.19 -5.15
C LYS A 471 -26.90 -29.11 -5.34
N ALA A 472 -26.13 -28.91 -6.42
CA ALA A 472 -24.97 -29.75 -6.72
C ALA A 472 -23.85 -29.61 -5.66
N ALA A 473 -23.76 -28.47 -4.99
CA ALA A 473 -22.83 -28.23 -3.89
C ALA A 473 -23.37 -28.58 -2.49
N ASN A 474 -24.55 -29.23 -2.40
CA ASN A 474 -25.23 -29.57 -1.13
C ASN A 474 -25.38 -28.36 -0.18
N LEU A 475 -25.81 -27.21 -0.72
CA LEU A 475 -25.99 -25.97 0.04
C LEU A 475 -27.47 -25.65 0.34
N THR A 476 -28.42 -26.38 -0.23
CA THR A 476 -29.89 -26.10 -0.12
C THR A 476 -30.32 -25.95 1.33
N ASP A 477 -30.06 -26.97 2.17
CA ASP A 477 -30.44 -26.93 3.58
C ASP A 477 -29.80 -25.78 4.36
N LEU A 478 -28.55 -25.43 4.03
CA LEU A 478 -27.88 -24.28 4.63
C LEU A 478 -28.62 -23.00 4.27
N ILE A 479 -28.91 -22.79 2.99
CA ILE A 479 -29.51 -21.54 2.48
C ILE A 479 -30.93 -21.39 3.04
N GLU A 480 -31.73 -22.48 3.08
CA GLU A 480 -33.06 -22.47 3.65
C GLU A 480 -33.08 -22.23 5.17
N SER A 481 -32.01 -22.62 5.87
CA SER A 481 -31.87 -22.35 7.31
C SER A 481 -31.51 -20.91 7.67
N LEU A 482 -31.06 -20.12 6.70
CA LEU A 482 -30.62 -18.75 6.91
C LEU A 482 -31.74 -17.74 6.65
N PRO A 483 -31.93 -16.71 7.52
CA PRO A 483 -33.01 -15.73 7.38
C PRO A 483 -33.04 -15.01 6.03
N ASP A 484 -31.85 -14.66 5.51
CA ASP A 484 -31.68 -13.92 4.26
C ASP A 484 -31.29 -14.84 3.08
N GLY A 485 -31.31 -16.15 3.27
CA GLY A 485 -30.97 -17.13 2.23
C GLY A 485 -29.61 -16.87 1.58
N LEU A 486 -29.57 -16.79 0.26
CA LEU A 486 -28.36 -16.48 -0.55
C LEU A 486 -27.79 -15.08 -0.28
N ASP A 487 -28.61 -14.13 0.20
CA ASP A 487 -28.19 -12.76 0.46
C ASP A 487 -27.61 -12.58 1.87
N THR A 488 -27.45 -13.68 2.62
CA THR A 488 -26.79 -13.69 3.93
C THR A 488 -25.33 -13.29 3.82
N MET A 489 -24.92 -12.31 4.64
CA MET A 489 -23.53 -11.83 4.73
C MET A 489 -22.62 -12.84 5.43
N VAL A 490 -21.56 -13.29 4.75
CA VAL A 490 -20.63 -14.32 5.26
C VAL A 490 -19.65 -13.80 6.33
N GLY A 491 -19.52 -12.49 6.47
CA GLY A 491 -18.55 -11.86 7.38
C GLY A 491 -17.13 -11.85 6.82
N GLU A 492 -16.18 -11.34 7.62
CA GLU A 492 -14.78 -11.28 7.23
C GLU A 492 -14.21 -12.70 7.10
N HIS A 493 -13.61 -13.02 5.94
CA HIS A 493 -13.09 -14.35 5.58
C HIS A 493 -14.09 -15.52 5.79
N GLY A 494 -15.39 -15.25 5.83
CA GLY A 494 -16.41 -16.27 6.08
C GLY A 494 -16.51 -16.69 7.56
N GLY A 495 -16.11 -15.83 8.50
CA GLY A 495 -16.04 -16.15 9.93
C GLY A 495 -17.37 -16.54 10.59
N LYS A 496 -18.53 -16.28 9.94
CA LYS A 496 -19.84 -16.68 10.42
C LYS A 496 -20.24 -18.13 10.03
N LEU A 497 -19.43 -18.78 9.20
CA LEU A 497 -19.72 -20.09 8.64
C LEU A 497 -18.76 -21.16 9.17
N SER A 498 -19.23 -22.41 9.28
CA SER A 498 -18.37 -23.55 9.60
C SER A 498 -17.36 -23.83 8.48
N GLY A 499 -16.29 -24.57 8.77
CA GLY A 499 -15.30 -24.98 7.77
C GLY A 499 -15.92 -25.69 6.56
N GLY A 500 -16.80 -26.64 6.82
CA GLY A 500 -17.51 -27.39 5.79
C GLY A 500 -18.50 -26.56 4.96
N GLN A 501 -19.14 -25.57 5.58
CA GLN A 501 -20.00 -24.61 4.86
C GLN A 501 -19.18 -23.72 3.92
N ARG A 502 -18.05 -23.17 4.40
CA ARG A 502 -17.14 -22.38 3.53
C ARG A 502 -16.64 -23.21 2.36
N GLN A 503 -16.29 -24.46 2.59
CA GLN A 503 -15.78 -25.33 1.55
C GLN A 503 -16.83 -25.65 0.48
N ARG A 504 -18.08 -25.95 0.86
CA ARG A 504 -19.17 -26.15 -0.10
C ARG A 504 -19.48 -24.90 -0.91
N ILE A 505 -19.40 -23.70 -0.32
CA ILE A 505 -19.50 -22.44 -1.07
C ILE A 505 -18.32 -22.29 -2.06
N SER A 506 -17.12 -22.70 -1.69
CA SER A 506 -15.97 -22.70 -2.59
C SER A 506 -16.13 -23.68 -3.76
N ILE A 507 -16.73 -24.85 -3.49
CA ILE A 507 -17.11 -25.83 -4.53
C ILE A 507 -18.20 -25.25 -5.45
N ALA A 508 -19.22 -24.59 -4.90
CA ALA A 508 -20.25 -23.90 -5.68
C ALA A 508 -19.64 -22.81 -6.60
N ARG A 509 -18.67 -22.03 -6.09
CA ARG A 509 -17.89 -21.05 -6.88
C ARG A 509 -17.12 -21.72 -8.02
N ALA A 510 -16.65 -22.95 -7.84
CA ALA A 510 -16.00 -23.71 -8.89
C ALA A 510 -17.01 -24.24 -9.92
N LEU A 511 -18.15 -24.76 -9.48
CA LEU A 511 -19.20 -25.31 -10.32
C LEU A 511 -19.83 -24.27 -11.26
N ILE A 512 -20.12 -23.06 -10.76
CA ILE A 512 -20.79 -21.99 -11.53
C ILE A 512 -20.01 -21.58 -12.78
N ARG A 513 -18.68 -21.76 -12.76
CA ARG A 513 -17.80 -21.45 -13.87
C ARG A 513 -17.79 -22.50 -14.97
N ASN A 514 -18.38 -23.66 -14.72
CA ASN A 514 -18.40 -24.83 -15.61
C ASN A 514 -17.00 -25.15 -16.21
N PRO A 515 -15.99 -25.41 -15.37
CA PRO A 515 -14.60 -25.60 -15.82
C PRO A 515 -14.41 -26.92 -16.56
N LYS A 516 -13.39 -26.98 -17.42
CA LYS A 516 -12.90 -28.24 -18.05
C LYS A 516 -11.87 -28.95 -17.17
N VAL A 517 -11.10 -28.15 -16.42
CA VAL A 517 -10.04 -28.65 -15.54
C VAL A 517 -10.30 -28.21 -14.10
N ILE A 518 -10.14 -29.15 -13.16
CA ILE A 518 -10.32 -28.92 -11.74
C ILE A 518 -9.03 -29.24 -11.00
N VAL A 519 -8.68 -28.37 -10.06
CA VAL A 519 -7.54 -28.56 -9.17
C VAL A 519 -8.04 -28.55 -7.73
N LEU A 520 -7.84 -29.66 -7.03
CA LEU A 520 -8.25 -29.86 -5.65
C LEU A 520 -7.00 -30.02 -4.77
N ASP A 521 -6.79 -29.10 -3.84
CA ASP A 521 -5.70 -29.18 -2.86
C ASP A 521 -6.30 -29.53 -1.49
N GLU A 522 -6.19 -30.81 -1.08
CA GLU A 522 -6.55 -31.32 0.26
C GLU A 522 -7.97 -30.93 0.77
N ALA A 523 -8.95 -30.99 -0.10
CA ALA A 523 -10.29 -30.42 0.10
C ALA A 523 -11.11 -30.97 1.30
N THR A 524 -10.63 -31.93 2.11
CA THR A 524 -11.40 -32.59 3.16
C THR A 524 -10.72 -32.68 4.53
N SER A 525 -9.65 -31.95 4.80
CA SER A 525 -8.93 -31.99 6.10
C SER A 525 -9.73 -31.33 7.24
N ALA A 526 -9.76 -31.96 8.43
CA ALA A 526 -10.28 -31.44 9.70
C ALA A 526 -11.83 -31.19 9.77
N LEU A 527 -12.65 -32.03 9.15
CA LEU A 527 -14.13 -31.91 9.16
C LEU A 527 -14.81 -33.05 9.93
N ASP A 528 -16.01 -32.77 10.43
CA ASP A 528 -16.89 -33.80 11.00
C ASP A 528 -17.43 -34.75 9.91
N SER A 529 -17.78 -35.98 10.27
CA SER A 529 -18.19 -37.05 9.32
C SER A 529 -19.41 -36.68 8.46
N ILE A 530 -20.35 -35.87 8.97
CA ILE A 530 -21.53 -35.44 8.21
C ILE A 530 -21.12 -34.39 7.14
N SER A 531 -20.38 -33.38 7.54
CA SER A 531 -19.87 -32.39 6.62
C SER A 531 -18.95 -33.00 5.56
N GLU A 532 -18.14 -33.99 5.94
CA GLU A 532 -17.29 -34.75 5.01
C GLU A 532 -18.08 -35.43 3.91
N LYS A 533 -19.17 -36.14 4.27
CA LYS A 533 -20.02 -36.81 3.29
C LYS A 533 -20.63 -35.81 2.29
N LEU A 534 -21.20 -34.70 2.79
CA LEU A 534 -21.79 -33.67 1.94
C LEU A 534 -20.76 -33.03 0.99
N ILE A 535 -19.52 -32.82 1.46
CA ILE A 535 -18.44 -32.29 0.64
C ILE A 535 -18.01 -33.32 -0.41
N GLN A 536 -17.89 -34.62 -0.05
CA GLN A 536 -17.52 -35.65 -0.99
C GLN A 536 -18.55 -35.77 -2.13
N GLU A 537 -19.85 -35.74 -1.80
CA GLU A 537 -20.91 -35.71 -2.80
C GLU A 537 -20.83 -34.48 -3.71
N ALA A 538 -20.56 -33.30 -3.14
CA ALA A 538 -20.37 -32.07 -3.91
C ALA A 538 -19.12 -32.13 -4.80
N LEU A 539 -18.02 -32.73 -4.32
CA LEU A 539 -16.80 -32.95 -5.10
C LEU A 539 -17.05 -33.94 -6.25
N ASN A 540 -17.78 -35.04 -6.01
CA ASN A 540 -18.14 -36.01 -7.07
C ASN A 540 -18.97 -35.34 -8.19
N ASN A 541 -19.90 -34.45 -7.82
CA ASN A 541 -20.62 -33.63 -8.80
C ASN A 541 -19.71 -32.66 -9.56
N LEU A 542 -18.72 -32.09 -8.88
CA LEU A 542 -17.76 -31.15 -9.48
C LEU A 542 -16.83 -31.86 -10.47
N THR A 543 -16.29 -33.04 -10.13
CA THR A 543 -15.26 -33.75 -10.92
C THR A 543 -15.82 -34.50 -12.13
N LYS A 544 -17.12 -34.75 -12.17
CA LYS A 544 -17.78 -35.54 -13.22
C LYS A 544 -17.51 -34.98 -14.62
N ASP A 545 -17.00 -35.82 -15.53
CA ASP A 545 -16.69 -35.53 -16.94
C ASP A 545 -15.66 -34.35 -17.10
N ARG A 546 -14.76 -34.16 -16.11
CA ARG A 546 -13.76 -33.09 -16.09
C ARG A 546 -12.40 -33.63 -15.69
N THR A 547 -11.35 -33.13 -16.35
CA THR A 547 -9.98 -33.47 -15.95
C THR A 547 -9.69 -32.92 -14.57
N THR A 548 -9.29 -33.78 -13.64
CA THR A 548 -9.17 -33.40 -12.24
C THR A 548 -7.84 -33.79 -11.64
N PHE A 549 -7.10 -32.83 -11.09
CA PHE A 549 -5.90 -33.04 -10.31
C PHE A 549 -6.21 -32.89 -8.82
N ILE A 550 -5.95 -33.94 -8.03
CA ILE A 550 -6.26 -33.98 -6.61
C ILE A 550 -4.99 -34.27 -5.81
N VAL A 551 -4.61 -33.42 -4.87
CA VAL A 551 -3.67 -33.81 -3.80
C VAL A 551 -4.46 -34.53 -2.73
N ALA A 552 -4.26 -35.83 -2.63
CA ALA A 552 -5.04 -36.70 -1.76
C ALA A 552 -4.24 -37.13 -0.54
N HIS A 553 -4.84 -36.93 0.64
CA HIS A 553 -4.33 -37.45 1.92
C HIS A 553 -5.30 -38.50 2.53
N ARG A 554 -6.49 -38.67 1.95
CA ARG A 554 -7.50 -39.62 2.42
C ARG A 554 -7.67 -40.78 1.46
N LEU A 555 -7.82 -41.98 2.04
CA LEU A 555 -7.92 -43.21 1.28
C LEU A 555 -9.16 -43.27 0.36
N SER A 556 -10.29 -42.68 0.80
CA SER A 556 -11.52 -42.58 -0.01
C SER A 556 -11.26 -41.84 -1.32
N THR A 557 -10.65 -40.64 -1.24
CA THR A 557 -10.33 -39.81 -2.41
C THR A 557 -9.32 -40.50 -3.36
N ILE A 558 -8.36 -41.25 -2.80
CA ILE A 558 -7.39 -42.00 -3.59
C ILE A 558 -8.01 -43.15 -4.35
N LYS A 559 -8.98 -43.84 -3.74
CA LYS A 559 -9.68 -44.97 -4.37
C LYS A 559 -10.62 -44.58 -5.50
N ASP A 560 -11.20 -43.38 -5.40
CA ASP A 560 -12.16 -42.88 -6.39
C ASP A 560 -11.47 -42.24 -7.60
N ALA A 561 -10.14 -42.11 -7.58
CA ALA A 561 -9.36 -41.58 -8.70
C ALA A 561 -9.12 -42.63 -9.79
N ASP A 562 -9.18 -42.25 -11.06
CA ASP A 562 -8.90 -43.11 -12.20
C ASP A 562 -7.45 -43.56 -12.21
N ARG A 563 -6.55 -42.66 -11.88
CA ARG A 563 -5.09 -42.92 -11.78
C ARG A 563 -4.50 -42.25 -10.53
N ILE A 564 -3.40 -42.85 -10.09
CA ILE A 564 -2.60 -42.36 -8.96
C ILE A 564 -1.19 -42.15 -9.45
N ALA A 565 -0.64 -40.96 -9.20
CA ALA A 565 0.77 -40.65 -9.39
C ALA A 565 1.46 -40.52 -8.04
N VAL A 566 2.41 -41.37 -7.77
CA VAL A 566 3.23 -41.34 -6.55
C VAL A 566 4.43 -40.45 -6.79
N ILE A 567 4.52 -39.38 -6.02
CA ILE A 567 5.58 -38.38 -6.13
C ILE A 567 6.55 -38.57 -4.97
N ALA A 568 7.80 -38.85 -5.28
CA ALA A 568 8.89 -38.95 -4.33
C ALA A 568 10.11 -38.18 -4.85
N ASP A 569 10.73 -37.37 -3.99
CA ASP A 569 11.91 -36.56 -4.31
C ASP A 569 11.81 -35.79 -5.65
N GLY A 570 10.62 -35.26 -5.95
CA GLY A 570 10.38 -34.49 -7.17
C GLY A 570 10.22 -35.30 -8.46
N HIS A 571 10.16 -36.64 -8.38
CA HIS A 571 9.90 -37.54 -9.50
C HIS A 571 8.54 -38.22 -9.37
N CYS A 572 7.94 -38.62 -10.48
CA CYS A 572 6.84 -39.59 -10.49
C CYS A 572 7.44 -40.99 -10.49
N VAL A 573 7.40 -41.67 -9.34
CA VAL A 573 8.07 -42.99 -9.18
C VAL A 573 7.13 -44.16 -9.49
N GLU A 574 5.83 -43.97 -9.30
CA GLU A 574 4.80 -44.96 -9.65
C GLU A 574 3.58 -44.24 -10.26
N TYR A 575 2.98 -44.86 -11.25
CA TYR A 575 1.79 -44.37 -11.94
C TYR A 575 0.91 -45.54 -12.37
N GLY A 576 -0.37 -45.52 -12.00
CA GLY A 576 -1.31 -46.58 -12.33
C GLY A 576 -2.63 -46.44 -11.58
N THR A 577 -3.52 -47.44 -11.76
CA THR A 577 -4.75 -47.56 -10.98
C THR A 577 -4.45 -48.00 -9.55
N TYR A 578 -5.45 -47.85 -8.66
CA TYR A 578 -5.31 -48.28 -7.27
C TYR A 578 -4.92 -49.77 -7.14
N ASP A 579 -5.56 -50.64 -7.93
CA ASP A 579 -5.34 -52.09 -7.86
C ASP A 579 -3.95 -52.46 -8.42
N GLU A 580 -3.51 -51.87 -9.54
CA GLU A 580 -2.18 -52.07 -10.11
C GLU A 580 -1.08 -51.70 -9.11
N LEU A 581 -1.20 -50.55 -8.43
CA LEU A 581 -0.19 -50.08 -7.47
C LEU A 581 -0.20 -50.93 -6.18
N MET A 582 -1.34 -51.48 -5.78
CA MET A 582 -1.43 -52.40 -4.66
C MET A 582 -0.78 -53.75 -4.96
N GLU A 583 -0.89 -54.22 -6.21
CA GLU A 583 -0.24 -55.46 -6.66
C GLU A 583 1.28 -55.28 -6.84
N LEU A 584 1.73 -54.11 -7.28
CA LEU A 584 3.13 -53.77 -7.43
C LEU A 584 3.92 -53.83 -6.12
N LYS A 585 3.23 -53.60 -4.96
CA LYS A 585 3.82 -53.55 -3.61
C LYS A 585 4.99 -52.60 -3.44
N GLY A 586 4.98 -51.51 -4.22
CA GLY A 586 5.99 -50.47 -4.23
C GLY A 586 5.78 -49.39 -3.13
N GLU A 587 6.16 -48.18 -3.44
CA GLU A 587 6.06 -47.04 -2.49
C GLU A 587 4.61 -46.74 -2.08
N PHE A 588 3.67 -46.79 -3.02
CA PHE A 588 2.24 -46.62 -2.72
C PHE A 588 1.75 -47.62 -1.67
N TYR A 589 2.08 -48.90 -1.85
CA TYR A 589 1.71 -49.94 -0.90
C TYR A 589 2.30 -49.70 0.49
N GLN A 590 3.58 -49.27 0.56
CA GLN A 590 4.24 -48.97 1.83
C GLN A 590 3.60 -47.78 2.54
N MET A 591 3.30 -46.72 1.84
CA MET A 591 2.60 -45.54 2.38
C MET A 591 1.24 -45.93 2.95
N LYS A 592 0.49 -46.76 2.25
CA LYS A 592 -0.79 -47.23 2.70
C LYS A 592 -0.69 -48.09 3.97
N LYS A 593 0.30 -48.94 4.07
CA LYS A 593 0.52 -49.80 5.27
C LYS A 593 0.81 -49.01 6.52
N ILE A 594 1.42 -47.82 6.38
CA ILE A 594 1.71 -46.92 7.49
C ILE A 594 0.45 -46.16 7.93
N GLN A 595 -0.50 -45.89 7.00
CA GLN A 595 -1.75 -45.15 7.30
C GLN A 595 -2.89 -46.04 7.79
N SER A 596 -2.82 -47.32 7.64
CA SER A 596 -3.81 -48.32 8.16
C SER A 596 -3.37 -48.86 9.52
#